data_0c7d0bc47df27c36e2ece5cc507a6a34
#
_entry.id   0c7d0bc47df27c36e2ece5cc507a6a34
#
_cell.length_a   1.000
_cell.length_b   1.000
_cell.length_c   1.000
_cell.angle_alpha   90.00
_cell.angle_beta   90.00
_cell.angle_gamma   90.00
#
_symmetry.space_group_name_H-M   'P 1'
#
loop_
_entity.id
_entity.type
_entity.pdbx_description
1 polymer ?
#
loop_
_entity_poly.entity_id
_entity_poly.type
_entity_poly.pdbx_seq_one_letter_code
_entity_poly.pdbx_strand_id
1 'polypeptide(L)'
;LYRVPPDLRELNLGSFKSELIGQRVVYRMEKGKPVPYYTRAEIDGLDGRPGVLRGKGLELAWLSDPVDAFFLQVQGSGRLRFEDGKEMPVRFAGSNGKPYLSIGRYLADQGEIPTGQVSMQSIRQWLRDHPELRDDLLRRNQRYIFFRKGPETSSGSITSGPVGSMGSPLSSMVSLAVDRTTFPLGSVLAFDVNIPDPSSPVEEGPVSTTPLFGIGLAQDTGEAIKGRRVDLFCGKGARAAYIAGHLNGPGEIWMLLAK
;
A
#
# COMPACT_ATOMS: atom_id res chain seq x y z
N LEU A 1 -4.97 -7.19 -12.12
CA LEU A 1 -5.03 -7.57 -10.70
C LEU A 1 -5.49 -8.99 -10.54
N TYR A 2 -4.87 -9.76 -9.64
CA TYR A 2 -5.19 -11.16 -9.41
C TYR A 2 -5.76 -11.41 -8.02
N ARG A 3 -6.63 -12.42 -7.92
CA ARG A 3 -7.01 -13.06 -6.66
C ARG A 3 -5.86 -13.90 -6.11
N VAL A 4 -5.93 -14.24 -4.82
CA VAL A 4 -4.93 -15.19 -4.23
C VAL A 4 -4.98 -16.50 -4.99
N PRO A 5 -3.86 -16.96 -5.55
CA PRO A 5 -3.80 -18.23 -6.24
C PRO A 5 -3.97 -19.42 -5.29
N PRO A 6 -4.65 -20.51 -5.72
CA PRO A 6 -4.92 -21.67 -4.87
C PRO A 6 -3.67 -22.48 -4.52
N ASP A 7 -2.59 -22.32 -5.29
CA ASP A 7 -1.29 -22.95 -5.05
C ASP A 7 -0.37 -22.13 -4.14
N LEU A 8 -0.77 -20.91 -3.79
CA LEU A 8 -0.06 -20.11 -2.80
C LEU A 8 -0.31 -20.66 -1.40
N ARG A 9 0.76 -20.98 -0.72
CA ARG A 9 0.74 -21.50 0.65
C ARG A 9 1.49 -20.57 1.58
N GLU A 10 1.01 -20.45 2.80
CA GLU A 10 1.62 -19.63 3.85
C GLU A 10 1.86 -20.49 5.09
N LEU A 11 3.05 -20.36 5.66
CA LEU A 11 3.44 -20.99 6.90
C LEU A 11 3.83 -19.92 7.91
N ASN A 12 3.14 -19.88 9.04
CA ASN A 12 3.48 -19.03 10.17
C ASN A 12 4.56 -19.72 11.01
N LEU A 13 5.77 -19.18 11.03
CA LEU A 13 6.87 -19.77 11.75
C LEU A 13 6.73 -19.64 13.28
N GLY A 14 5.95 -18.69 13.76
CA GLY A 14 5.63 -18.54 15.17
C GLY A 14 4.86 -19.71 15.77
N SER A 15 4.18 -20.54 14.94
CA SER A 15 3.56 -21.78 15.41
C SER A 15 4.56 -22.89 15.74
N PHE A 16 5.82 -22.74 15.33
CA PHE A 16 6.90 -23.72 15.60
C PHE A 16 7.86 -23.22 16.67
N LYS A 17 8.14 -21.91 16.69
CA LYS A 17 9.03 -21.26 17.64
C LYS A 17 8.50 -19.87 18.00
N SER A 18 8.41 -19.60 19.30
CA SER A 18 7.92 -18.30 19.80
C SER A 18 8.80 -17.13 19.36
N GLU A 19 10.11 -17.33 19.19
CA GLU A 19 11.02 -16.29 18.70
C GLU A 19 10.75 -15.87 17.26
N LEU A 20 10.01 -16.69 16.49
CA LEU A 20 9.63 -16.46 15.10
C LEU A 20 8.21 -15.89 14.95
N ILE A 21 7.59 -15.45 16.06
CA ILE A 21 6.25 -14.81 16.00
C ILE A 21 6.28 -13.63 15.04
N GLY A 22 5.29 -13.61 14.13
CA GLY A 22 5.17 -12.59 13.08
C GLY A 22 5.96 -12.91 11.80
N GLN A 23 6.83 -13.90 11.80
CA GLN A 23 7.52 -14.33 10.61
C GLN A 23 6.69 -15.35 9.82
N ARG A 24 6.63 -15.16 8.50
CA ARG A 24 5.87 -16.00 7.58
C ARG A 24 6.70 -16.38 6.37
N VAL A 25 6.50 -17.60 5.89
CA VAL A 25 7.05 -18.06 4.62
C VAL A 25 5.92 -18.28 3.65
N VAL A 26 5.99 -17.64 2.48
CA VAL A 26 5.05 -17.83 1.38
C VAL A 26 5.72 -18.65 0.30
N TYR A 27 5.09 -19.77 -0.08
CA TYR A 27 5.68 -20.76 -0.96
C TYR A 27 4.64 -21.42 -1.86
N ARG A 28 5.10 -22.13 -2.86
CA ARG A 28 4.34 -23.08 -3.68
C ARG A 28 5.03 -24.44 -3.67
N MET A 29 4.30 -25.48 -4.06
CA MET A 29 4.88 -26.80 -4.24
C MET A 29 5.31 -26.99 -5.71
N GLU A 30 6.54 -27.39 -5.93
CA GLU A 30 7.07 -27.74 -7.25
C GLU A 30 7.76 -29.10 -7.18
N LYS A 31 7.28 -30.06 -7.97
CA LYS A 31 7.80 -31.45 -7.97
C LYS A 31 7.90 -32.05 -6.55
N GLY A 32 6.90 -31.79 -5.71
CA GLY A 32 6.85 -32.28 -4.33
C GLY A 32 7.69 -31.51 -3.32
N LYS A 33 8.40 -30.46 -3.71
CA LYS A 33 9.25 -29.65 -2.83
C LYS A 33 8.68 -28.23 -2.65
N PRO A 34 8.77 -27.62 -1.46
CA PRO A 34 8.42 -26.23 -1.26
C PRO A 34 9.47 -25.33 -1.91
N VAL A 35 9.03 -24.38 -2.71
CA VAL A 35 9.86 -23.34 -3.32
C VAL A 35 9.23 -21.98 -3.09
N PRO A 36 10.00 -20.88 -3.04
CA PRO A 36 9.45 -19.54 -2.88
C PRO A 36 8.38 -19.25 -3.93
N TYR A 37 7.36 -18.48 -3.56
CA TYR A 37 6.34 -18.07 -4.53
C TYR A 37 6.96 -17.14 -5.60
N TYR A 38 6.29 -16.99 -6.73
CA TYR A 38 6.74 -16.21 -7.88
C TYR A 38 7.02 -14.75 -7.52
N THR A 39 8.01 -14.16 -8.15
CA THR A 39 8.32 -12.74 -8.11
C THR A 39 7.32 -11.92 -8.91
N ARG A 40 7.32 -10.59 -8.76
CA ARG A 40 6.54 -9.68 -9.61
C ARG A 40 6.82 -9.91 -11.09
N ALA A 41 8.08 -9.98 -11.48
CA ALA A 41 8.48 -10.16 -12.87
C ALA A 41 7.90 -11.44 -13.49
N GLU A 42 7.90 -12.55 -12.73
CA GLU A 42 7.29 -13.80 -13.18
C GLU A 42 5.76 -13.72 -13.27
N ILE A 43 5.11 -12.94 -12.37
CA ILE A 43 3.65 -12.78 -12.36
C ILE A 43 3.19 -11.83 -13.47
N ASP A 44 3.88 -10.71 -13.67
CA ASP A 44 3.53 -9.69 -14.69
C ASP A 44 3.97 -10.15 -16.10
N GLY A 45 4.96 -11.00 -16.19
CA GLY A 45 5.61 -11.43 -17.42
C GLY A 45 6.90 -10.67 -17.70
N LEU A 46 7.79 -11.29 -18.45
CA LEU A 46 9.12 -10.75 -18.77
C LEU A 46 9.49 -11.10 -20.22
N ASP A 47 10.12 -10.17 -20.92
CA ASP A 47 10.67 -10.36 -22.28
C ASP A 47 9.65 -10.89 -23.29
N GLY A 48 8.44 -10.31 -23.28
CA GLY A 48 7.34 -10.71 -24.15
C GLY A 48 6.66 -12.02 -23.76
N ARG A 49 7.11 -12.69 -22.70
CA ARG A 49 6.44 -13.88 -22.17
C ARG A 49 5.30 -13.49 -21.26
N PRO A 50 4.14 -14.15 -21.36
CA PRO A 50 3.01 -13.90 -20.47
C PRO A 50 3.36 -14.28 -19.04
N GLY A 51 2.83 -13.54 -18.07
CA GLY A 51 2.99 -13.87 -16.66
C GLY A 51 2.40 -15.22 -16.29
N VAL A 52 2.98 -15.87 -15.30
CA VAL A 52 2.66 -17.26 -14.89
C VAL A 52 1.23 -17.45 -14.39
N LEU A 53 0.51 -16.37 -14.04
CA LEU A 53 -0.89 -16.41 -13.60
C LEU A 53 -1.89 -16.06 -14.71
N ARG A 54 -1.42 -15.58 -15.86
CA ARG A 54 -2.29 -15.16 -16.96
C ARG A 54 -3.10 -16.33 -17.51
N GLY A 55 -4.40 -16.12 -17.68
CA GLY A 55 -5.30 -17.13 -18.24
C GLY A 55 -5.68 -18.25 -17.27
N LYS A 56 -5.33 -18.14 -15.99
CA LYS A 56 -5.71 -19.13 -14.96
C LYS A 56 -7.06 -18.84 -14.29
N GLY A 57 -7.82 -17.87 -14.80
CA GLY A 57 -9.12 -17.46 -14.24
C GLY A 57 -9.00 -16.78 -12.87
N LEU A 58 -7.84 -16.23 -12.56
CA LEU A 58 -7.56 -15.57 -11.29
C LEU A 58 -7.68 -14.05 -11.40
N GLU A 59 -7.90 -13.55 -12.59
CA GLU A 59 -8.02 -12.13 -12.88
C GLU A 59 -9.25 -11.54 -12.18
N LEU A 60 -9.06 -10.45 -11.43
CA LEU A 60 -10.14 -9.65 -10.85
C LEU A 60 -10.55 -8.51 -11.79
N ALA A 61 -9.55 -7.86 -12.37
CA ALA A 61 -9.70 -6.75 -13.30
C ALA A 61 -8.40 -6.53 -14.05
N TRP A 62 -8.52 -5.92 -15.22
CA TRP A 62 -7.43 -5.34 -15.99
C TRP A 62 -7.44 -3.84 -15.79
N LEU A 63 -6.30 -3.24 -15.53
CA LEU A 63 -6.12 -1.80 -15.45
C LEU A 63 -5.42 -1.33 -16.73
N SER A 64 -5.83 -0.17 -17.22
CA SER A 64 -5.25 0.43 -18.44
C SER A 64 -3.80 0.89 -18.20
N ASP A 65 -3.45 1.28 -16.97
CA ASP A 65 -2.12 1.72 -16.61
C ASP A 65 -1.48 0.76 -15.58
N PRO A 66 -0.32 0.15 -15.91
CA PRO A 66 0.42 -0.69 -14.97
C PRO A 66 0.94 0.08 -13.74
N VAL A 67 1.17 1.38 -13.86
CA VAL A 67 1.58 2.25 -12.75
C VAL A 67 0.46 2.36 -11.71
N ASP A 68 -0.79 2.49 -12.15
CA ASP A 68 -1.94 2.47 -11.25
C ASP A 68 -2.10 1.13 -10.53
N ALA A 69 -1.89 0.02 -11.26
CA ALA A 69 -1.91 -1.31 -10.67
C ALA A 69 -0.81 -1.46 -9.60
N PHE A 70 0.39 -0.95 -9.87
CA PHE A 70 1.50 -0.98 -8.94
C PHE A 70 1.20 -0.17 -7.66
N PHE A 71 0.75 1.07 -7.80
CA PHE A 71 0.45 1.91 -6.63
C PHE A 71 -0.75 1.38 -5.83
N LEU A 72 -1.75 0.80 -6.48
CA LEU A 72 -2.83 0.11 -5.80
C LEU A 72 -2.31 -1.07 -4.95
N GLN A 73 -1.32 -1.80 -5.46
CA GLN A 73 -0.67 -2.88 -4.69
C GLN A 73 0.14 -2.33 -3.51
N VAL A 74 0.83 -1.20 -3.68
CA VAL A 74 1.53 -0.53 -2.56
C VAL A 74 0.55 -0.09 -1.47
N GLN A 75 -0.61 0.43 -1.85
CA GLN A 75 -1.66 0.87 -0.93
C GLN A 75 -2.43 -0.31 -0.29
N GLY A 76 -2.53 -1.45 -0.99
CA GLY A 76 -3.22 -2.64 -0.52
C GLY A 76 -4.74 -2.59 -0.60
N SER A 77 -5.36 -1.47 -0.89
CA SER A 77 -6.81 -1.32 -1.09
C SER A 77 -7.13 -0.14 -1.99
N GLY A 78 -8.30 -0.16 -2.60
CA GLY A 78 -8.78 0.93 -3.47
C GLY A 78 -10.13 0.65 -4.08
N ARG A 79 -10.50 1.49 -5.05
CA ARG A 79 -11.71 1.34 -5.86
C ARG A 79 -11.32 1.29 -7.33
N LEU A 80 -11.81 0.31 -8.03
CA LEU A 80 -11.72 0.22 -9.47
C LEU A 80 -12.96 0.88 -10.05
N ARG A 81 -12.77 1.77 -11.01
CA ARG A 81 -13.85 2.34 -11.81
C ARG A 81 -13.82 1.71 -13.20
N PHE A 82 -14.93 1.15 -13.61
CA PHE A 82 -15.11 0.55 -14.92
C PHE A 82 -15.64 1.59 -15.93
N GLU A 83 -15.52 1.29 -17.21
CA GLU A 83 -15.99 2.16 -18.31
C GLU A 83 -17.52 2.42 -18.23
N ASP A 84 -18.29 1.45 -17.73
CA ASP A 84 -19.72 1.59 -17.50
C ASP A 84 -20.09 2.43 -16.25
N GLY A 85 -19.09 3.04 -15.60
CA GLY A 85 -19.25 3.87 -14.41
C GLY A 85 -19.41 3.09 -13.11
N LYS A 86 -19.50 1.76 -13.14
CA LYS A 86 -19.55 0.95 -11.93
C LYS A 86 -18.23 1.03 -11.16
N GLU A 87 -18.34 0.95 -9.85
CA GLU A 87 -17.17 0.89 -8.97
C GLU A 87 -17.12 -0.45 -8.24
N MET A 88 -15.92 -1.01 -8.13
CA MET A 88 -15.66 -2.22 -7.35
C MET A 88 -14.59 -1.94 -6.31
N PRO A 89 -14.90 -1.99 -5.02
CA PRO A 89 -13.89 -1.91 -3.98
C PRO A 89 -13.03 -3.17 -4.02
N VAL A 90 -11.72 -3.00 -3.88
CA VAL A 90 -10.76 -4.09 -3.75
C VAL A 90 -9.91 -3.89 -2.51
N ARG A 91 -9.53 -4.99 -1.88
CA ARG A 91 -8.71 -4.98 -0.66
C ARG A 91 -7.71 -6.11 -0.67
N PHE A 92 -6.66 -5.93 0.11
CA PHE A 92 -5.63 -6.91 0.34
C PHE A 92 -6.23 -8.29 0.68
N ALA A 93 -5.69 -9.31 0.07
CA ALA A 93 -6.05 -10.70 0.33
C ALA A 93 -4.83 -11.58 0.63
N GLY A 94 -3.66 -11.19 0.15
CA GLY A 94 -2.41 -11.91 0.35
C GLY A 94 -1.27 -11.28 -0.43
N SER A 95 -0.06 -11.80 -0.22
CA SER A 95 1.13 -11.39 -0.98
C SER A 95 1.95 -12.60 -1.41
N ASN A 96 2.85 -12.40 -2.35
CA ASN A 96 3.81 -13.43 -2.76
C ASN A 96 4.96 -13.66 -1.76
N GLY A 97 4.95 -12.99 -0.61
CA GLY A 97 5.96 -13.14 0.44
C GLY A 97 7.34 -12.54 0.11
N LYS A 98 7.50 -11.87 -1.03
CA LYS A 98 8.75 -11.20 -1.35
C LYS A 98 8.89 -9.90 -0.56
N PRO A 99 10.13 -9.46 -0.25
CA PRO A 99 10.36 -8.20 0.44
C PRO A 99 9.88 -7.01 -0.40
N TYR A 100 9.41 -5.97 0.28
CA TYR A 100 9.06 -4.71 -0.35
C TYR A 100 10.31 -3.88 -0.62
N LEU A 101 10.42 -3.35 -1.84
CA LEU A 101 11.40 -2.35 -2.22
C LEU A 101 10.69 -1.07 -2.62
N SER A 102 11.03 0.05 -1.97
CA SER A 102 10.52 1.36 -2.35
C SER A 102 11.20 1.84 -3.63
N ILE A 103 10.45 1.91 -4.73
CA ILE A 103 10.98 2.44 -6.00
C ILE A 103 11.32 3.93 -5.91
N GLY A 104 10.61 4.69 -5.05
CA GLY A 104 10.94 6.11 -4.82
C GLY A 104 12.29 6.27 -4.12
N ARG A 105 12.56 5.45 -3.10
CA ARG A 105 13.89 5.44 -2.47
C ARG A 105 14.97 4.99 -3.45
N TYR A 106 14.68 3.97 -4.25
CA TYR A 106 15.61 3.55 -5.29
C TYR A 106 15.96 4.68 -6.26
N LEU A 107 14.97 5.44 -6.74
CA LEU A 107 15.20 6.60 -7.61
C LEU A 107 16.02 7.69 -6.91
N ALA A 108 15.77 7.94 -5.63
CA ALA A 108 16.58 8.88 -4.85
C ALA A 108 18.03 8.41 -4.68
N ASP A 109 18.24 7.13 -4.38
CA ASP A 109 19.58 6.54 -4.24
C ASP A 109 20.37 6.54 -5.56
N GLN A 110 19.67 6.56 -6.71
CA GLN A 110 20.28 6.71 -8.04
C GLN A 110 20.47 8.19 -8.46
N GLY A 111 19.99 9.15 -7.66
CA GLY A 111 20.07 10.58 -7.97
C GLY A 111 19.05 11.08 -8.98
N GLU A 112 18.07 10.24 -9.35
CA GLU A 112 17.02 10.56 -10.33
C GLU A 112 15.95 11.51 -9.76
N ILE A 113 15.68 11.43 -8.46
CA ILE A 113 14.79 12.34 -7.74
C ILE A 113 15.52 12.78 -6.47
N PRO A 114 15.60 14.10 -6.17
CA PRO A 114 16.15 14.56 -4.91
C PRO A 114 15.43 13.94 -3.70
N THR A 115 16.17 13.47 -2.70
CA THR A 115 15.62 12.71 -1.54
C THR A 115 14.45 13.43 -0.87
N GLY A 116 14.51 14.77 -0.73
CA GLY A 116 13.43 15.57 -0.12
C GLY A 116 12.21 15.78 -1.04
N GLN A 117 12.26 15.36 -2.30
CA GLN A 117 11.20 15.54 -3.27
C GLN A 117 10.53 14.23 -3.69
N VAL A 118 10.88 13.12 -3.03
CA VAL A 118 10.27 11.83 -3.32
C VAL A 118 8.82 11.82 -2.85
N SER A 119 7.91 11.73 -3.80
CA SER A 119 6.46 11.62 -3.59
C SER A 119 5.86 10.67 -4.62
N MET A 120 4.61 10.25 -4.42
CA MET A 120 3.90 9.46 -5.45
C MET A 120 3.81 10.22 -6.77
N GLN A 121 3.65 11.55 -6.70
CA GLN A 121 3.54 12.43 -7.86
C GLN A 121 4.86 12.48 -8.63
N SER A 122 5.99 12.71 -7.94
CA SER A 122 7.31 12.78 -8.59
C SER A 122 7.72 11.43 -9.19
N ILE A 123 7.40 10.32 -8.54
CA ILE A 123 7.64 8.98 -9.10
C ILE A 123 6.79 8.76 -10.36
N ARG A 124 5.50 9.14 -10.34
CA ARG A 124 4.62 9.05 -11.52
C ARG A 124 5.12 9.93 -12.66
N GLN A 125 5.62 11.14 -12.35
CA GLN A 125 6.22 12.02 -13.36
C GLN A 125 7.43 11.37 -13.97
N TRP A 126 8.38 10.90 -13.17
CA TRP A 126 9.57 10.19 -13.66
C TRP A 126 9.22 9.00 -14.58
N LEU A 127 8.21 8.21 -14.19
CA LEU A 127 7.73 7.07 -15.01
C LEU A 127 7.10 7.49 -16.34
N ARG A 128 6.47 8.67 -16.42
CA ARG A 128 5.97 9.24 -17.68
C ARG A 128 7.10 9.72 -18.58
N ASP A 129 8.13 10.28 -17.98
CA ASP A 129 9.28 10.84 -18.70
C ASP A 129 10.25 9.75 -19.19
N HIS A 130 10.19 8.54 -18.58
CA HIS A 130 11.04 7.38 -18.89
C HIS A 130 10.22 6.12 -19.14
N PRO A 131 9.36 6.10 -20.17
CA PRO A 131 8.44 4.97 -20.43
C PRO A 131 9.17 3.66 -20.73
N GLU A 132 10.38 3.72 -21.29
CA GLU A 132 11.23 2.58 -21.58
C GLU A 132 11.80 1.90 -20.32
N LEU A 133 12.00 2.65 -19.23
CA LEU A 133 12.53 2.15 -17.96
C LEU A 133 11.42 1.76 -16.98
N ARG A 134 10.16 2.06 -17.30
CA ARG A 134 9.01 1.86 -16.42
C ARG A 134 8.92 0.43 -15.90
N ASP A 135 8.90 -0.53 -16.80
CA ASP A 135 8.66 -1.93 -16.43
C ASP A 135 9.82 -2.48 -15.59
N ASP A 136 11.05 -2.10 -15.92
CA ASP A 136 12.23 -2.48 -15.14
C ASP A 136 12.20 -1.88 -13.74
N LEU A 137 11.83 -0.61 -13.60
CA LEU A 137 11.70 0.02 -12.30
C LEU A 137 10.62 -0.65 -11.44
N LEU A 138 9.43 -0.87 -12.00
CA LEU A 138 8.33 -1.52 -11.26
C LEU A 138 8.71 -2.95 -10.80
N ARG A 139 9.46 -3.70 -11.61
CA ARG A 139 9.91 -5.07 -11.30
C ARG A 139 10.99 -5.15 -10.23
N ARG A 140 11.71 -4.05 -9.95
CA ARG A 140 12.67 -4.02 -8.82
C ARG A 140 11.98 -4.29 -7.50
N ASN A 141 10.75 -3.85 -7.32
CA ASN A 141 9.92 -4.31 -6.22
C ASN A 141 9.35 -5.69 -6.54
N GLN A 142 10.01 -6.73 -6.06
CA GLN A 142 9.61 -8.13 -6.30
C GLN A 142 8.30 -8.52 -5.60
N ARG A 143 7.83 -7.70 -4.63
CA ARG A 143 6.60 -7.94 -3.91
C ARG A 143 5.39 -7.76 -4.82
N TYR A 144 4.45 -8.72 -4.74
CA TYR A 144 3.17 -8.69 -5.42
C TYR A 144 2.03 -8.85 -4.42
N ILE A 145 0.99 -8.04 -4.57
CA ILE A 145 -0.20 -8.09 -3.71
C ILE A 145 -1.37 -8.68 -4.50
N PHE A 146 -2.03 -9.65 -3.87
CA PHE A 146 -3.27 -10.24 -4.35
C PHE A 146 -4.46 -9.59 -3.66
N PHE A 147 -5.57 -9.50 -4.41
CA PHE A 147 -6.75 -8.78 -3.97
C PHE A 147 -7.97 -9.68 -3.87
N ARG A 148 -8.95 -9.21 -3.12
CA ARG A 148 -10.33 -9.70 -3.12
C ARG A 148 -11.28 -8.53 -3.29
N LYS A 149 -12.49 -8.80 -3.76
CA LYS A 149 -13.55 -7.79 -3.74
C LYS A 149 -13.80 -7.36 -2.30
N GLY A 150 -13.88 -6.06 -2.09
CA GLY A 150 -14.32 -5.49 -0.82
C GLY A 150 -15.84 -5.62 -0.67
N PRO A 151 -16.41 -5.36 0.52
CA PRO A 151 -17.84 -5.27 0.69
C PRO A 151 -18.39 -4.17 -0.23
N GLU A 152 -19.52 -4.46 -0.85
CA GLU A 152 -20.30 -3.44 -1.54
C GLU A 152 -20.80 -2.49 -0.45
N THR A 153 -20.34 -1.23 -0.49
CA THR A 153 -20.94 -0.20 0.34
C THR A 153 -22.33 0.05 -0.22
N SER A 154 -23.37 -0.30 0.58
CA SER A 154 -24.74 0.03 0.25
C SER A 154 -24.81 1.47 -0.20
N SER A 155 -25.43 1.71 -1.36
CA SER A 155 -25.69 3.02 -1.93
C SER A 155 -26.22 3.96 -0.84
N GLY A 156 -25.42 4.93 -0.41
CA GLY A 156 -25.86 5.93 0.57
C GLY A 156 -24.82 6.41 1.58
N SER A 157 -23.79 5.65 1.93
CA SER A 157 -22.77 6.13 2.87
C SER A 157 -21.52 6.62 2.12
N ILE A 158 -21.54 7.91 1.77
CA ILE A 158 -20.42 8.63 1.12
C ILE A 158 -19.19 8.72 2.05
N THR A 159 -19.32 8.34 3.32
CA THR A 159 -18.36 8.64 4.39
C THR A 159 -17.47 7.49 4.84
N SER A 160 -17.74 6.23 4.46
CA SER A 160 -16.91 5.13 4.92
C SER A 160 -15.67 4.92 4.05
N GLY A 161 -14.51 5.00 4.68
CA GLY A 161 -13.21 4.65 4.10
C GLY A 161 -13.07 3.15 3.78
N PRO A 162 -11.91 2.71 3.29
CA PRO A 162 -11.59 1.30 3.18
C PRO A 162 -11.62 0.65 4.56
N VAL A 163 -11.83 -0.66 4.60
CA VAL A 163 -11.81 -1.41 5.87
C VAL A 163 -10.36 -1.68 6.26
N GLY A 164 -9.95 -1.18 7.42
CA GLY A 164 -8.62 -1.39 7.98
C GLY A 164 -8.44 -2.77 8.63
N SER A 165 -7.25 -3.02 9.16
CA SER A 165 -6.86 -4.29 9.79
C SER A 165 -7.70 -4.65 11.03
N MET A 166 -8.32 -3.66 11.69
CA MET A 166 -9.31 -3.89 12.75
C MET A 166 -10.67 -4.37 12.27
N GLY A 167 -10.90 -4.44 10.96
CA GLY A 167 -12.20 -4.83 10.40
C GLY A 167 -13.25 -3.72 10.36
N SER A 168 -12.91 -2.48 10.75
CA SER A 168 -13.77 -1.29 10.71
C SER A 168 -13.38 -0.35 9.56
N PRO A 169 -14.33 0.44 9.03
CA PRO A 169 -14.01 1.47 8.04
C PRO A 169 -13.07 2.52 8.60
N LEU A 170 -12.09 2.93 7.78
CA LEU A 170 -11.17 4.01 8.15
C LEU A 170 -11.85 5.36 8.02
N SER A 171 -11.58 6.23 8.99
CA SER A 171 -12.05 7.62 9.02
C SER A 171 -10.92 8.58 8.63
N SER A 172 -11.24 9.51 7.72
CA SER A 172 -10.29 10.53 7.26
C SER A 172 -9.75 11.35 8.42
N MET A 173 -8.44 11.59 8.45
CA MET A 173 -7.71 12.40 9.44
C MET A 173 -7.82 11.88 10.89
N VAL A 174 -8.28 10.62 11.07
CA VAL A 174 -8.43 9.97 12.38
C VAL A 174 -7.77 8.59 12.39
N SER A 175 -7.96 7.79 11.35
CA SER A 175 -7.44 6.42 11.33
C SER A 175 -5.96 6.40 11.01
N LEU A 176 -5.21 5.65 11.81
CA LEU A 176 -3.76 5.51 11.71
C LEU A 176 -3.41 4.06 11.39
N ALA A 177 -2.48 3.88 10.46
CA ALA A 177 -1.81 2.61 10.24
C ALA A 177 -0.49 2.59 11.01
N VAL A 178 -0.26 1.51 11.76
CA VAL A 178 0.82 1.40 12.74
C VAL A 178 1.56 0.07 12.64
N ASP A 179 2.75 0.00 13.24
CA ASP A 179 3.39 -1.25 13.58
C ASP A 179 2.78 -1.81 14.87
N ARG A 180 2.11 -2.96 14.77
CA ARG A 180 1.44 -3.61 15.89
C ARG A 180 2.36 -4.01 17.04
N THR A 181 3.66 -4.12 16.81
CA THR A 181 4.65 -4.43 17.83
C THR A 181 5.02 -3.20 18.67
N THR A 182 4.78 -2.01 18.12
CA THR A 182 5.04 -0.72 18.80
C THR A 182 3.75 -0.11 19.35
N PHE A 183 2.68 -0.10 18.54
CA PHE A 183 1.37 0.44 18.91
C PHE A 183 0.31 -0.65 18.69
N PRO A 184 -0.27 -1.24 19.73
CA PRO A 184 -1.36 -2.21 19.59
C PRO A 184 -2.53 -1.63 18.80
N LEU A 185 -3.21 -2.45 17.98
CA LEU A 185 -4.44 -2.03 17.33
C LEU A 185 -5.49 -1.66 18.38
N GLY A 186 -6.23 -0.58 18.12
CA GLY A 186 -7.18 0.01 19.07
C GLY A 186 -6.59 1.08 19.98
N SER A 187 -5.25 1.28 19.97
CA SER A 187 -4.63 2.36 20.75
C SER A 187 -5.12 3.73 20.28
N VAL A 188 -5.34 4.63 21.21
CA VAL A 188 -5.59 6.05 20.97
C VAL A 188 -4.24 6.76 20.99
N LEU A 189 -3.93 7.48 19.92
CA LEU A 189 -2.67 8.19 19.73
C LEU A 189 -2.94 9.68 19.55
N ALA A 190 -2.27 10.52 20.32
CA ALA A 190 -2.13 11.93 20.01
C ALA A 190 -0.93 12.10 19.08
N PHE A 191 -1.02 13.01 18.12
CA PHE A 191 0.09 13.29 17.20
C PHE A 191 0.20 14.76 16.89
N ASP A 192 1.44 15.22 16.66
CA ASP A 192 1.77 16.56 16.17
C ASP A 192 2.67 16.40 14.96
N VAL A 193 2.23 16.93 13.81
CA VAL A 193 2.90 16.78 12.53
C VAL A 193 2.62 17.97 11.61
N ASN A 194 3.57 18.35 10.78
CA ASN A 194 3.31 19.30 9.71
C ASN A 194 2.70 18.57 8.52
N ILE A 195 1.53 19.02 8.10
CA ILE A 195 0.86 18.53 6.89
C ILE A 195 0.95 19.55 5.76
N PRO A 196 0.85 19.14 4.49
CA PRO A 196 0.64 20.07 3.38
C PRO A 196 -0.54 20.98 3.66
N ASP A 197 -0.35 22.29 3.48
CA ASP A 197 -1.40 23.28 3.75
C ASP A 197 -2.67 22.92 2.96
N PRO A 198 -3.81 22.71 3.65
CA PRO A 198 -5.07 22.37 2.99
C PRO A 198 -5.60 23.44 2.04
N SER A 199 -5.15 24.68 2.17
CA SER A 199 -5.54 25.79 1.30
C SER A 199 -4.66 25.93 0.05
N SER A 200 -3.48 25.27 0.02
CA SER A 200 -2.59 25.33 -1.14
C SER A 200 -3.22 24.69 -2.39
N PRO A 201 -2.93 25.21 -3.59
CA PRO A 201 -3.29 24.54 -4.85
C PRO A 201 -2.75 23.10 -4.90
N VAL A 202 -3.49 22.21 -5.56
CA VAL A 202 -3.07 20.81 -5.78
C VAL A 202 -2.10 20.76 -6.97
N GLU A 203 -1.15 21.65 -7.06
CA GLU A 203 -0.17 21.78 -8.14
C GLU A 203 1.23 21.34 -7.66
N GLU A 204 2.08 20.99 -8.61
CA GLU A 204 3.45 20.60 -8.35
C GLU A 204 4.29 21.85 -7.94
N GLY A 205 4.98 21.76 -6.82
CA GLY A 205 5.88 22.82 -6.36
C GLY A 205 6.29 22.63 -4.89
N PRO A 206 7.11 23.55 -4.34
CA PRO A 206 7.42 23.55 -2.92
C PRO A 206 6.15 23.62 -2.10
N VAL A 207 5.90 22.60 -1.30
CA VAL A 207 4.68 22.44 -0.53
C VAL A 207 4.80 23.26 0.75
N SER A 208 3.98 24.31 0.90
CA SER A 208 3.80 24.94 2.20
C SER A 208 3.16 23.97 3.17
N THR A 209 3.58 24.00 4.43
CA THR A 209 3.05 23.10 5.45
C THR A 209 2.45 23.89 6.60
N THR A 210 1.46 23.29 7.26
CA THR A 210 0.82 23.82 8.46
C THR A 210 0.84 22.76 9.56
N PRO A 211 1.03 23.15 10.84
CA PRO A 211 0.98 22.20 11.93
C PRO A 211 -0.42 21.62 12.11
N LEU A 212 -0.48 20.33 12.34
CA LEU A 212 -1.68 19.59 12.70
C LEU A 212 -1.45 18.84 14.00
N PHE A 213 -2.16 19.23 15.06
CA PHE A 213 -2.30 18.43 16.25
C PHE A 213 -3.62 17.65 16.19
N GLY A 214 -3.55 16.35 16.40
CA GLY A 214 -4.72 15.48 16.27
C GLY A 214 -4.72 14.31 17.25
N ILE A 215 -5.90 13.69 17.34
CA ILE A 215 -6.08 12.41 18.04
C ILE A 215 -6.54 11.39 16.99
N GLY A 216 -5.87 10.25 16.96
CA GLY A 216 -6.17 9.18 16.03
C GLY A 216 -6.29 7.83 16.69
N LEU A 217 -6.82 6.87 15.92
CA LEU A 217 -7.00 5.49 16.33
C LEU A 217 -6.13 4.57 15.49
N ALA A 218 -5.36 3.70 16.14
CA ALA A 218 -4.58 2.64 15.49
C ALA A 218 -5.53 1.57 14.92
N GLN A 219 -6.06 1.78 13.71
CA GLN A 219 -7.10 0.94 13.10
C GLN A 219 -6.58 0.11 11.92
N ASP A 220 -5.37 0.40 11.47
CA ASP A 220 -4.80 -0.28 10.31
C ASP A 220 -3.33 -0.63 10.51
N THR A 221 -2.79 -1.42 9.58
CA THR A 221 -1.39 -1.84 9.55
C THR A 221 -0.88 -1.83 8.12
N GLY A 222 0.43 -1.62 7.95
CA GLY A 222 1.09 -1.75 6.67
C GLY A 222 2.45 -2.44 6.82
N GLU A 223 2.84 -3.25 5.85
CA GLU A 223 4.12 -3.97 5.95
C GLU A 223 5.34 -3.05 5.90
N ALA A 224 5.21 -1.89 5.25
CA ALA A 224 6.24 -0.87 5.21
C ALA A 224 6.24 0.01 6.49
N ILE A 225 5.21 -0.13 7.35
CA ILE A 225 5.07 0.63 8.59
C ILE A 225 5.75 -0.16 9.69
N LYS A 226 6.92 0.30 10.13
CA LYS A 226 7.76 -0.36 11.13
C LYS A 226 8.20 0.59 12.22
N GLY A 227 8.26 0.06 13.44
CA GLY A 227 8.67 0.80 14.62
C GLY A 227 7.75 1.99 14.90
N ARG A 228 8.31 3.18 15.00
CA ARG A 228 7.57 4.41 15.30
C ARG A 228 6.95 5.10 14.09
N ARG A 229 7.08 4.55 12.88
CA ARG A 229 6.38 5.08 11.71
C ARG A 229 4.88 4.89 11.87
N VAL A 230 4.13 5.93 11.56
CA VAL A 230 2.67 5.95 11.51
C VAL A 230 2.23 6.61 10.23
N ASP A 231 1.27 6.01 9.54
CA ASP A 231 0.68 6.59 8.33
C ASP A 231 -0.76 7.03 8.62
N LEU A 232 -1.08 8.31 8.34
CA LEU A 232 -2.41 8.89 8.54
C LEU A 232 -3.29 8.63 7.31
N PHE A 233 -4.49 8.11 7.51
CA PHE A 233 -5.47 8.00 6.44
C PHE A 233 -6.07 9.37 6.13
N CYS A 234 -5.66 9.98 5.04
CA CYS A 234 -6.08 11.33 4.65
C CYS A 234 -7.48 11.39 4.02
N GLY A 235 -8.10 10.24 3.67
CA GLY A 235 -9.43 10.21 3.07
C GLY A 235 -9.42 9.89 1.58
N LYS A 236 -10.32 10.54 0.81
CA LYS A 236 -10.55 10.28 -0.62
C LYS A 236 -10.53 11.57 -1.44
N GLY A 237 -10.23 11.43 -2.72
CA GLY A 237 -10.24 12.52 -3.69
C GLY A 237 -8.89 13.22 -3.84
N ALA A 238 -8.80 14.18 -4.77
CA ALA A 238 -7.55 14.82 -5.16
C ALA A 238 -6.83 15.50 -3.98
N ARG A 239 -7.56 16.17 -3.11
CA ARG A 239 -6.97 16.84 -1.93
C ARG A 239 -6.37 15.83 -0.95
N ALA A 240 -7.08 14.73 -0.66
CA ALA A 240 -6.57 13.68 0.22
C ALA A 240 -5.31 13.01 -0.38
N ALA A 241 -5.31 12.77 -1.69
CA ALA A 241 -4.17 12.22 -2.40
C ALA A 241 -2.96 13.19 -2.38
N TYR A 242 -3.22 14.50 -2.50
CA TYR A 242 -2.19 15.54 -2.38
C TYR A 242 -1.57 15.53 -0.98
N ILE A 243 -2.38 15.58 0.08
CA ILE A 243 -1.88 15.53 1.46
C ILE A 243 -1.08 14.23 1.70
N ALA A 244 -1.67 13.09 1.40
CA ALA A 244 -1.02 11.78 1.62
C ALA A 244 0.29 11.61 0.83
N GLY A 245 0.35 12.17 -0.38
CA GLY A 245 1.53 12.08 -1.23
C GLY A 245 2.72 12.91 -0.73
N HIS A 246 2.45 13.94 0.08
CA HIS A 246 3.47 14.87 0.60
C HIS A 246 3.67 14.78 2.12
N LEU A 247 2.83 13.99 2.82
CA LEU A 247 2.96 13.77 4.25
C LEU A 247 4.02 12.70 4.54
N ASN A 248 5.28 13.10 4.58
CA ASN A 248 6.42 12.21 4.79
C ASN A 248 7.46 12.78 5.77
N GLY A 249 7.07 13.80 6.55
CA GLY A 249 7.95 14.48 7.50
C GLY A 249 8.00 13.82 8.88
N PRO A 250 8.92 14.28 9.73
CA PRO A 250 8.96 13.91 11.14
C PRO A 250 7.75 14.49 11.89
N GLY A 251 7.32 13.79 12.95
CA GLY A 251 6.28 14.22 13.85
C GLY A 251 6.46 13.61 15.24
N GLU A 252 5.70 14.09 16.19
CA GLU A 252 5.66 13.55 17.55
C GLU A 252 4.39 12.73 17.75
N ILE A 253 4.51 11.61 18.49
CA ILE A 253 3.39 10.69 18.73
C ILE A 253 3.42 10.24 20.18
N TRP A 254 2.25 10.29 20.82
CA TRP A 254 2.05 9.84 22.21
C TRP A 254 0.90 8.84 22.25
N MET A 255 1.12 7.70 22.89
CA MET A 255 0.04 6.76 23.17
C MET A 255 -0.67 7.18 24.46
N LEU A 256 -1.98 7.37 24.36
CA LEU A 256 -2.82 7.72 25.51
C LEU A 256 -3.19 6.45 26.27
N LEU A 257 -2.88 6.43 27.56
CA LEU A 257 -3.19 5.33 28.46
C LEU A 257 -4.23 5.79 29.49
N ALA A 258 -5.19 4.92 29.78
CA ALA A 258 -6.09 5.13 30.90
C ALA A 258 -5.28 5.05 32.21
N LYS A 259 -5.62 5.93 33.17
CA LYS A 259 -5.06 5.86 34.52
C LYS A 259 -5.72 4.73 35.31
#